data_28c515e1a8fd320ffab03d6b8f342f5a
#
_entry.id   28c515e1a8fd320ffab03d6b8f342f5a
#
_cell.length_a   1.000
_cell.length_b   1.000
_cell.length_c   1.000
_cell.angle_alpha   90.00
_cell.angle_beta   90.00
_cell.angle_gamma   90.00
#
_symmetry.space_group_name_H-M   'P 1'
#
loop_
_entity.id
_entity.type
_entity.pdbx_description
1 polymer ?
#
loop_
_entity_poly.entity_id
_entity_poly.type
_entity_poly.pdbx_seq_one_letter_code
_entity_poly.pdbx_strand_id
1 'polypeptide(L)'
;AATMAIRGSIHILSAVVSTSLIGLMLDYAVHWLGANISRRIEARSIKSMRNILLLGFFITAGGYFVFLFSPFFLLKEIAIFAIAALAGAFCFSYFALPLLLEGAEFCPAPLFAKALELYAKALCKINLSLKALAIVCAALLAFLYFKMELKDDVSEYASLDKNLIAMSAKLASIGGSSFDLIVGNDAGAVAKEAVARGLADSYTGAPILDPATQSFIKQAFANYDRSAFLRLGLSRELVDANFAKIAEAPILSYEQARSSVLFAAMPSIDPHIAFLRGVHDKAAVSELAAQMDALHLNMRSAISEAFSQIKINALYLKCAAYALALALLWAFFGARTAWLIVICVFATNLAVLALLSAFGMSVNIFAIFALILSGAVGIDYMIFANNDKMALSDRIFGITLASLTSIISFFTLAFSSTKAVALFGLCVSLNIALAAILAQVLAASKKS
;
A
#
# COMPACT_ATOMS: atom_id res chain seq x y z
N ALA A 1 -18.72 -5.79 5.83
CA ALA A 1 -19.41 -7.08 5.76
C ALA A 1 -18.76 -8.02 4.72
N ALA A 2 -18.72 -7.67 3.42
CA ALA A 2 -18.16 -8.55 2.37
C ALA A 2 -16.74 -9.02 2.65
N THR A 3 -15.82 -8.11 3.00
CA THR A 3 -14.42 -8.43 3.29
C THR A 3 -14.30 -9.36 4.51
N MET A 4 -15.06 -9.08 5.57
CA MET A 4 -15.10 -9.94 6.77
C MET A 4 -15.70 -11.32 6.48
N ALA A 5 -16.76 -11.39 5.64
CA ALA A 5 -17.37 -12.68 5.26
C ALA A 5 -16.42 -13.56 4.43
N ILE A 6 -15.58 -12.95 3.58
CA ILE A 6 -14.66 -13.70 2.70
C ILE A 6 -13.37 -14.07 3.42
N ARG A 7 -12.87 -13.23 4.35
CA ARG A 7 -11.53 -13.36 4.92
C ARG A 7 -11.43 -13.49 6.43
N GLY A 8 -12.48 -13.17 7.18
CA GLY A 8 -12.51 -13.24 8.64
C GLY A 8 -11.71 -12.14 9.37
N SER A 9 -10.86 -11.39 8.67
CA SER A 9 -10.05 -10.30 9.25
C SER A 9 -9.90 -9.14 8.27
N ILE A 10 -9.64 -7.94 8.76
CA ILE A 10 -9.38 -6.73 7.96
C ILE A 10 -8.14 -6.06 8.50
N HIS A 11 -7.20 -5.74 7.61
CA HIS A 11 -6.04 -4.94 7.98
C HIS A 11 -6.45 -3.48 8.19
N ILE A 12 -5.94 -2.82 9.24
CA ILE A 12 -6.33 -1.45 9.61
C ILE A 12 -6.10 -0.44 8.45
N LEU A 13 -5.03 -0.61 7.70
CA LEU A 13 -4.72 0.24 6.55
C LEU A 13 -5.75 0.05 5.41
N SER A 14 -6.20 -1.20 5.16
CA SER A 14 -7.29 -1.47 4.22
C SER A 14 -8.58 -0.79 4.65
N ALA A 15 -8.89 -0.82 5.95
CA ALA A 15 -10.08 -0.16 6.48
C ALA A 15 -10.02 1.36 6.26
N VAL A 16 -8.88 2.00 6.56
CA VAL A 16 -8.66 3.44 6.37
C VAL A 16 -8.81 3.84 4.90
N VAL A 17 -8.15 3.13 3.99
CA VAL A 17 -8.28 3.40 2.54
C VAL A 17 -9.70 3.14 2.05
N SER A 18 -10.34 2.07 2.56
CA SER A 18 -11.70 1.70 2.15
C SER A 18 -12.75 2.72 2.59
N THR A 19 -12.58 3.37 3.75
CA THR A 19 -13.50 4.45 4.17
C THR A 19 -13.43 5.65 3.25
N SER A 20 -12.27 5.95 2.68
CA SER A 20 -12.12 7.06 1.72
C SER A 20 -12.77 6.78 0.36
N LEU A 21 -13.06 5.50 0.04
CA LEU A 21 -13.83 5.13 -1.16
C LEU A 21 -15.29 5.60 -1.12
N ILE A 22 -15.79 6.11 0.01
CA ILE A 22 -17.15 6.66 0.12
C ILE A 22 -17.38 7.77 -0.91
N GLY A 23 -16.37 8.63 -1.14
CA GLY A 23 -16.45 9.65 -2.20
C GLY A 23 -16.73 9.06 -3.57
N LEU A 24 -16.02 8.00 -3.91
CA LEU A 24 -16.19 7.29 -5.19
C LEU A 24 -17.58 6.62 -5.32
N MET A 25 -18.15 6.14 -4.21
CA MET A 25 -19.50 5.55 -4.22
C MET A 25 -20.57 6.58 -4.55
N LEU A 26 -20.38 7.83 -4.15
CA LEU A 26 -21.30 8.92 -4.44
C LEU A 26 -21.29 9.31 -5.92
N ASP A 27 -20.24 9.01 -6.67
CA ASP A 27 -20.08 9.42 -8.06
C ASP A 27 -21.26 8.95 -8.95
N TYR A 28 -21.76 7.72 -8.76
CA TYR A 28 -22.92 7.24 -9.52
C TYR A 28 -24.18 8.07 -9.27
N ALA A 29 -24.45 8.40 -8.00
CA ALA A 29 -25.59 9.23 -7.63
C ALA A 29 -25.44 10.66 -8.17
N VAL A 30 -24.24 11.21 -8.06
CA VAL A 30 -23.91 12.56 -8.51
C VAL A 30 -23.97 12.69 -10.03
N HIS A 31 -23.47 11.72 -10.77
CA HIS A 31 -23.57 11.69 -12.24
C HIS A 31 -25.03 11.56 -12.69
N TRP A 32 -25.83 10.76 -11.98
CA TRP A 32 -27.25 10.66 -12.25
C TRP A 32 -28.00 11.98 -11.97
N LEU A 33 -27.70 12.64 -10.84
CA LEU A 33 -28.25 13.98 -10.52
C LEU A 33 -27.82 15.03 -11.54
N GLY A 34 -26.53 15.02 -11.94
CA GLY A 34 -26.01 15.93 -12.95
C GLY A 34 -26.74 15.83 -14.29
N ALA A 35 -27.14 14.61 -14.68
CA ALA A 35 -27.92 14.40 -15.90
C ALA A 35 -29.36 14.91 -15.85
N ASN A 36 -29.91 15.08 -14.65
CA ASN A 36 -31.28 15.48 -14.40
C ASN A 36 -31.41 16.92 -13.85
N ILE A 37 -30.33 17.71 -13.94
CA ILE A 37 -30.35 19.10 -13.49
C ILE A 37 -31.34 19.94 -14.27
N SER A 38 -32.04 20.83 -13.57
CA SER A 38 -33.05 21.74 -14.13
C SER A 38 -34.16 21.01 -14.89
N ARG A 39 -34.39 19.75 -14.58
CA ARG A 39 -35.46 18.93 -15.13
C ARG A 39 -36.22 18.27 -14.00
N ARG A 40 -37.54 18.14 -14.18
CA ARG A 40 -38.35 17.33 -13.27
C ARG A 40 -37.96 15.86 -13.42
N ILE A 41 -37.60 15.25 -12.31
CA ILE A 41 -37.16 13.85 -12.29
C ILE A 41 -38.36 12.95 -12.56
N GLU A 42 -38.25 12.16 -13.61
CA GLU A 42 -39.22 11.09 -13.96
C GLU A 42 -38.53 9.74 -13.77
N ALA A 43 -39.25 8.72 -13.32
CA ALA A 43 -38.74 7.36 -13.18
C ALA A 43 -38.13 6.78 -14.48
N ARG A 44 -38.58 7.30 -15.65
CA ARG A 44 -38.02 6.93 -16.96
C ARG A 44 -36.72 7.62 -17.35
N SER A 45 -36.30 8.65 -16.61
CA SER A 45 -35.08 9.44 -16.91
C SER A 45 -33.78 8.59 -16.91
N ILE A 46 -33.79 7.44 -16.22
CA ILE A 46 -32.68 6.48 -16.20
C ILE A 46 -32.34 5.90 -17.57
N LYS A 47 -33.34 5.73 -18.47
CA LYS A 47 -33.08 5.05 -19.74
C LYS A 47 -31.97 5.69 -20.59
N SER A 48 -31.80 7.01 -20.51
CA SER A 48 -30.76 7.73 -21.26
C SER A 48 -29.37 7.50 -20.72
N MET A 49 -29.23 7.24 -19.41
CA MET A 49 -27.93 7.07 -18.73
C MET A 49 -27.56 5.61 -18.42
N ARG A 50 -28.53 4.70 -18.53
CA ARG A 50 -28.35 3.29 -18.14
C ARG A 50 -27.08 2.66 -18.70
N ASN A 51 -26.83 2.81 -19.98
CA ASN A 51 -25.68 2.17 -20.64
C ASN A 51 -24.35 2.77 -20.18
N ILE A 52 -24.32 4.06 -19.87
CA ILE A 52 -23.11 4.77 -19.42
C ILE A 52 -22.78 4.42 -17.98
N LEU A 53 -23.79 4.39 -17.09
CA LEU A 53 -23.61 3.95 -15.71
C LEU A 53 -23.19 2.47 -15.63
N LEU A 54 -23.79 1.60 -16.46
CA LEU A 54 -23.41 0.19 -16.56
C LEU A 54 -21.96 0.05 -17.06
N LEU A 55 -21.59 0.78 -18.11
CA LEU A 55 -20.25 0.73 -18.66
C LEU A 55 -19.20 1.20 -17.63
N GLY A 56 -19.44 2.34 -16.96
CA GLY A 56 -18.59 2.83 -15.89
C GLY A 56 -18.43 1.78 -14.78
N PHE A 57 -19.56 1.21 -14.32
CA PHE A 57 -19.52 0.16 -13.30
C PHE A 57 -18.67 -1.04 -13.73
N PHE A 58 -18.88 -1.59 -14.93
CA PHE A 58 -18.12 -2.76 -15.37
C PHE A 58 -16.64 -2.48 -15.58
N ILE A 59 -16.27 -1.30 -16.07
CA ILE A 59 -14.86 -0.94 -16.24
C ILE A 59 -14.18 -0.75 -14.88
N THR A 60 -14.81 -0.01 -13.97
CA THR A 60 -14.25 0.27 -12.66
C THR A 60 -14.21 -0.99 -11.79
N ALA A 61 -15.31 -1.77 -11.73
CA ALA A 61 -15.34 -3.05 -11.04
C ALA A 61 -14.37 -4.06 -11.66
N GLY A 62 -14.26 -4.11 -13.00
CA GLY A 62 -13.32 -4.94 -13.72
C GLY A 62 -11.86 -4.55 -13.43
N GLY A 63 -11.56 -3.27 -13.34
CA GLY A 63 -10.25 -2.77 -12.91
C GLY A 63 -9.88 -3.26 -11.51
N TYR A 64 -10.80 -3.15 -10.54
CA TYR A 64 -10.58 -3.69 -9.18
C TYR A 64 -10.54 -5.22 -9.16
N PHE A 65 -11.30 -5.91 -10.02
CA PHE A 65 -11.29 -7.37 -10.11
C PHE A 65 -9.89 -7.90 -10.48
N VAL A 66 -9.17 -7.22 -11.35
CA VAL A 66 -7.78 -7.58 -11.70
C VAL A 66 -6.88 -7.59 -10.46
N PHE A 67 -7.11 -6.71 -9.48
CA PHE A 67 -6.30 -6.67 -8.26
C PHE A 67 -6.56 -7.83 -7.29
N LEU A 68 -7.61 -8.62 -7.46
CA LEU A 68 -7.80 -9.87 -6.70
C LEU A 68 -6.69 -10.89 -7.00
N PHE A 69 -6.04 -10.79 -8.14
CA PHE A 69 -4.90 -11.65 -8.53
C PHE A 69 -3.55 -11.14 -8.01
N SER A 70 -3.53 -10.00 -7.29
CA SER A 70 -2.29 -9.49 -6.68
C SER A 70 -1.75 -10.47 -5.64
N PRO A 71 -0.44 -10.71 -5.55
CA PRO A 71 0.15 -11.42 -4.42
C PRO A 71 0.06 -10.60 -3.12
N PHE A 72 -0.16 -9.29 -3.22
CA PHE A 72 -0.20 -8.40 -2.07
C PHE A 72 -1.59 -8.37 -1.42
N PHE A 73 -1.63 -8.79 -0.16
CA PHE A 73 -2.85 -8.99 0.61
C PHE A 73 -3.71 -7.71 0.71
N LEU A 74 -3.08 -6.56 0.96
CA LEU A 74 -3.75 -5.28 1.10
C LEU A 74 -4.56 -4.89 -0.16
N LEU A 75 -3.97 -5.12 -1.35
CA LEU A 75 -4.67 -4.84 -2.62
C LEU A 75 -5.90 -5.72 -2.82
N LYS A 76 -5.82 -7.00 -2.42
CA LYS A 76 -6.98 -7.90 -2.48
C LYS A 76 -8.12 -7.42 -1.58
N GLU A 77 -7.81 -6.98 -0.36
CA GLU A 77 -8.82 -6.47 0.57
C GLU A 77 -9.48 -5.20 0.05
N ILE A 78 -8.68 -4.24 -0.45
CA ILE A 78 -9.18 -3.00 -1.05
C ILE A 78 -10.05 -3.33 -2.26
N ALA A 79 -9.65 -4.28 -3.12
CA ALA A 79 -10.41 -4.68 -4.29
C ALA A 79 -11.77 -5.30 -3.93
N ILE A 80 -11.81 -6.23 -2.96
CA ILE A 80 -13.06 -6.85 -2.49
C ILE A 80 -14.00 -5.77 -1.94
N PHE A 81 -13.47 -4.87 -1.11
CA PHE A 81 -14.26 -3.78 -0.54
C PHE A 81 -14.79 -2.86 -1.63
N ALA A 82 -13.92 -2.42 -2.55
CA ALA A 82 -14.27 -1.51 -3.64
C ALA A 82 -15.35 -2.11 -4.54
N ILE A 83 -15.21 -3.36 -4.99
CA ILE A 83 -16.20 -4.03 -5.84
C ILE A 83 -17.56 -4.12 -5.14
N ALA A 84 -17.58 -4.57 -3.88
CA ALA A 84 -18.81 -4.71 -3.12
C ALA A 84 -19.50 -3.35 -2.89
N ALA A 85 -18.73 -2.33 -2.59
CA ALA A 85 -19.20 -0.99 -2.33
C ALA A 85 -19.72 -0.30 -3.61
N LEU A 86 -18.98 -0.43 -4.72
CA LEU A 86 -19.40 0.07 -6.03
C LEU A 86 -20.68 -0.63 -6.50
N ALA A 87 -20.81 -1.96 -6.30
CA ALA A 87 -22.02 -2.69 -6.63
C ALA A 87 -23.22 -2.19 -5.81
N GLY A 88 -23.06 -1.96 -4.51
CA GLY A 88 -24.08 -1.39 -3.65
C GLY A 88 -24.48 0.03 -4.08
N ALA A 89 -23.50 0.90 -4.33
CA ALA A 89 -23.73 2.27 -4.79
C ALA A 89 -24.42 2.32 -6.17
N PHE A 90 -23.97 1.46 -7.09
CA PHE A 90 -24.59 1.32 -8.41
C PHE A 90 -26.05 0.84 -8.28
N CYS A 91 -26.31 -0.22 -7.52
CA CYS A 91 -27.66 -0.72 -7.30
C CYS A 91 -28.58 0.36 -6.68
N PHE A 92 -28.08 1.08 -5.68
CA PHE A 92 -28.83 2.17 -5.07
C PHE A 92 -29.13 3.28 -6.08
N SER A 93 -28.13 3.76 -6.80
CA SER A 93 -28.28 4.85 -7.78
C SER A 93 -29.14 4.45 -8.98
N TYR A 94 -29.15 3.16 -9.32
CA TYR A 94 -29.90 2.65 -10.47
C TYR A 94 -31.38 2.35 -10.13
N PHE A 95 -31.66 1.76 -8.96
CA PHE A 95 -32.99 1.30 -8.60
C PHE A 95 -33.68 2.22 -7.59
N ALA A 96 -33.02 2.62 -6.51
CA ALA A 96 -33.65 3.32 -5.42
C ALA A 96 -33.70 4.84 -5.64
N LEU A 97 -32.62 5.44 -6.11
CA LEU A 97 -32.50 6.89 -6.25
C LEU A 97 -33.57 7.52 -7.14
N PRO A 98 -33.94 6.96 -8.30
CA PRO A 98 -35.00 7.50 -9.13
C PRO A 98 -36.38 7.46 -8.50
N LEU A 99 -36.65 6.41 -7.70
CA LEU A 99 -37.93 6.28 -6.99
C LEU A 99 -38.01 7.27 -5.82
N LEU A 100 -36.91 7.46 -5.09
CA LEU A 100 -36.85 8.38 -3.95
C LEU A 100 -36.96 9.85 -4.35
N LEU A 101 -36.47 10.20 -5.54
CA LEU A 101 -36.43 11.58 -6.04
C LEU A 101 -37.46 11.87 -7.13
N GLU A 102 -38.42 10.97 -7.35
CA GLU A 102 -39.49 11.18 -8.35
C GLU A 102 -40.25 12.47 -8.06
N GLY A 103 -40.40 13.31 -9.07
CA GLY A 103 -41.07 14.60 -8.97
C GLY A 103 -40.23 15.75 -8.41
N ALA A 104 -39.02 15.48 -7.92
CA ALA A 104 -38.09 16.52 -7.46
C ALA A 104 -37.47 17.29 -8.65
N GLU A 105 -37.18 18.55 -8.43
CA GLU A 105 -36.44 19.42 -9.35
C GLU A 105 -35.19 19.96 -8.64
N PHE A 106 -34.00 19.76 -9.24
CA PHE A 106 -32.74 20.27 -8.71
C PHE A 106 -32.21 21.40 -9.60
N CYS A 107 -32.26 22.62 -9.10
CA CYS A 107 -31.66 23.78 -9.77
C CYS A 107 -30.40 24.20 -9.07
N PRO A 108 -29.25 24.34 -9.77
CA PRO A 108 -28.04 24.87 -9.17
C PRO A 108 -28.24 26.34 -8.79
N ALA A 109 -27.57 26.78 -7.73
CA ALA A 109 -27.60 28.19 -7.34
C ALA A 109 -27.20 29.08 -8.53
N PRO A 110 -27.89 30.20 -8.76
CA PRO A 110 -27.70 31.02 -9.97
C PRO A 110 -26.28 31.57 -10.15
N LEU A 111 -25.58 31.86 -9.04
CA LEU A 111 -24.18 32.26 -9.07
C LEU A 111 -23.27 31.14 -9.56
N PHE A 112 -23.52 29.93 -9.08
CA PHE A 112 -22.75 28.74 -9.46
C PHE A 112 -23.01 28.35 -10.92
N ALA A 113 -24.27 28.44 -11.38
CA ALA A 113 -24.63 28.18 -12.77
C ALA A 113 -23.92 29.14 -13.73
N LYS A 114 -23.85 30.47 -13.41
CA LYS A 114 -23.12 31.46 -14.21
C LYS A 114 -21.60 31.20 -14.22
N ALA A 115 -21.02 30.87 -13.08
CA ALA A 115 -19.59 30.53 -13.00
C ALA A 115 -19.27 29.29 -13.85
N LEU A 116 -20.12 28.26 -13.79
CA LEU A 116 -19.96 27.04 -14.57
C LEU A 116 -20.09 27.29 -16.09
N GLU A 117 -21.02 28.17 -16.48
CA GLU A 117 -21.20 28.54 -17.89
C GLU A 117 -19.99 29.32 -18.44
N LEU A 118 -19.43 30.24 -17.64
CA LEU A 118 -18.21 30.97 -17.98
C LEU A 118 -17.02 30.01 -18.12
N TYR A 119 -16.90 29.10 -17.17
CA TYR A 119 -15.88 28.03 -17.18
C TYR A 119 -16.02 27.13 -18.41
N ALA A 120 -17.23 26.66 -18.73
CA ALA A 120 -17.50 25.88 -19.92
C ALA A 120 -17.09 26.60 -21.22
N LYS A 121 -17.38 27.91 -21.32
CA LYS A 121 -16.96 28.75 -22.46
C LYS A 121 -15.43 28.85 -22.54
N ALA A 122 -14.72 28.92 -21.42
CA ALA A 122 -13.26 28.94 -21.40
C ALA A 122 -12.68 27.61 -21.86
N LEU A 123 -13.25 26.49 -21.45
CA LEU A 123 -12.82 25.15 -21.85
C LEU A 123 -13.02 24.89 -23.36
N CYS A 124 -14.08 25.43 -23.97
CA CYS A 124 -14.30 25.29 -25.42
C CYS A 124 -13.21 25.91 -26.28
N LYS A 125 -12.34 26.77 -25.73
CA LYS A 125 -11.18 27.33 -26.45
C LYS A 125 -9.99 26.37 -26.51
N ILE A 126 -10.01 25.29 -25.72
CA ILE A 126 -8.92 24.33 -25.63
C ILE A 126 -9.22 23.16 -26.56
N ASN A 127 -8.40 23.00 -27.60
CA ASN A 127 -8.53 21.87 -28.53
C ASN A 127 -7.60 20.72 -28.08
N LEU A 128 -8.19 19.65 -27.57
CA LEU A 128 -7.48 18.47 -27.13
C LEU A 128 -7.23 17.54 -28.32
N SER A 129 -6.00 17.53 -28.86
CA SER A 129 -5.60 16.62 -29.92
C SER A 129 -4.81 15.43 -29.36
N LEU A 130 -4.99 14.25 -29.96
CA LEU A 130 -4.24 13.05 -29.59
C LEU A 130 -2.71 13.26 -29.74
N LYS A 131 -2.30 14.02 -30.77
CA LYS A 131 -0.89 14.35 -31.01
C LYS A 131 -0.31 15.22 -29.88
N ALA A 132 -1.04 16.28 -29.46
CA ALA A 132 -0.60 17.14 -28.36
C ALA A 132 -0.47 16.36 -27.06
N LEU A 133 -1.44 15.48 -26.77
CA LEU A 133 -1.43 14.63 -25.60
C LEU A 133 -0.26 13.65 -25.60
N ALA A 134 0.05 13.04 -26.75
CA ALA A 134 1.21 12.16 -26.90
C ALA A 134 2.54 12.90 -26.67
N ILE A 135 2.67 14.14 -27.15
CA ILE A 135 3.85 14.99 -26.91
C ILE A 135 3.98 15.30 -25.40
N VAL A 136 2.88 15.65 -24.74
CA VAL A 136 2.88 15.90 -23.28
C VAL A 136 3.30 14.63 -22.53
N CYS A 137 2.75 13.47 -22.87
CA CYS A 137 3.16 12.19 -22.26
C CYS A 137 4.65 11.92 -22.47
N ALA A 138 5.18 12.13 -23.68
CA ALA A 138 6.60 11.94 -23.96
C ALA A 138 7.49 12.90 -23.15
N ALA A 139 7.10 14.17 -23.03
CA ALA A 139 7.81 15.15 -22.21
C ALA A 139 7.80 14.79 -20.72
N LEU A 140 6.64 14.33 -20.18
CA LEU A 140 6.53 13.87 -18.82
C LEU A 140 7.37 12.61 -18.55
N LEU A 141 7.39 11.65 -19.46
CA LEU A 141 8.23 10.47 -19.37
C LEU A 141 9.72 10.82 -19.38
N ALA A 142 10.14 11.74 -20.25
CA ALA A 142 11.52 12.23 -20.26
C ALA A 142 11.89 12.93 -18.94
N PHE A 143 11.01 13.78 -18.42
CA PHE A 143 11.21 14.42 -17.12
C PHE A 143 11.35 13.40 -15.98
N LEU A 144 10.46 12.39 -15.94
CA LEU A 144 10.48 11.34 -14.93
C LEU A 144 11.76 10.49 -15.03
N TYR A 145 12.24 10.18 -16.21
CA TYR A 145 13.48 9.42 -16.39
C TYR A 145 14.68 10.09 -15.71
N PHE A 146 14.75 11.43 -15.71
CA PHE A 146 15.85 12.17 -15.09
C PHE A 146 15.63 12.51 -13.61
N LYS A 147 14.39 12.60 -13.15
CA LYS A 147 14.06 13.17 -11.83
C LYS A 147 13.37 12.21 -10.87
N MET A 148 12.81 11.09 -11.35
CA MET A 148 12.05 10.20 -10.49
C MET A 148 12.97 9.36 -9.61
N GLU A 149 12.82 9.48 -8.30
CA GLU A 149 13.46 8.61 -7.32
C GLU A 149 12.44 7.58 -6.81
N LEU A 150 12.72 6.31 -7.06
CA LEU A 150 11.95 5.19 -6.52
C LEU A 150 12.62 4.76 -5.21
N LYS A 151 12.04 5.10 -4.08
CA LYS A 151 12.52 4.69 -2.76
C LYS A 151 11.40 4.03 -1.98
N ASP A 152 11.67 2.83 -1.49
CA ASP A 152 10.83 2.15 -0.51
C ASP A 152 11.64 2.03 0.79
N ASP A 153 11.61 3.07 1.60
CA ASP A 153 12.16 2.98 2.95
C ASP A 153 11.05 2.51 3.90
N VAL A 154 11.25 1.33 4.49
CA VAL A 154 10.32 0.73 5.44
C VAL A 154 10.04 1.66 6.63
N SER A 155 11.00 2.53 6.98
CA SER A 155 10.84 3.52 8.06
C SER A 155 9.77 4.59 7.75
N GLU A 156 9.48 4.83 6.46
CA GLU A 156 8.42 5.78 6.05
C GLU A 156 7.01 5.20 6.20
N TYR A 157 6.88 3.88 6.36
CA TYR A 157 5.59 3.20 6.49
C TYR A 157 5.10 3.09 7.94
N ALA A 158 5.99 3.28 8.90
CA ALA A 158 5.64 3.31 10.31
C ALA A 158 5.47 4.75 10.79
N SER A 159 4.33 5.06 11.43
CA SER A 159 4.16 6.33 12.16
C SER A 159 4.85 6.24 13.53
N LEU A 160 6.18 6.12 13.51
CA LEU A 160 6.96 6.16 14.74
C LEU A 160 7.11 7.62 15.18
N ASP A 161 6.92 7.88 16.48
CA ASP A 161 7.22 9.17 17.08
C ASP A 161 8.68 9.55 16.77
N LYS A 162 8.90 10.82 16.41
CA LYS A 162 10.25 11.33 16.10
C LYS A 162 11.22 11.08 17.26
N ASN A 163 10.73 11.10 18.49
CA ASN A 163 11.53 10.78 19.68
C ASN A 163 11.88 9.29 19.73
N LEU A 164 10.95 8.39 19.36
CA LEU A 164 11.21 6.96 19.26
C LEU A 164 12.20 6.65 18.13
N ILE A 165 12.09 7.32 16.98
CA ILE A 165 13.06 7.18 15.89
C ILE A 165 14.45 7.67 16.33
N ALA A 166 14.53 8.83 16.98
CA ALA A 166 15.79 9.35 17.50
C ALA A 166 16.38 8.45 18.58
N MET A 167 15.55 7.91 19.46
CA MET A 167 15.96 6.99 20.51
C MET A 167 16.37 5.62 19.94
N SER A 168 15.65 5.10 18.94
CA SER A 168 16.04 3.87 18.23
C SER A 168 17.34 4.05 17.45
N ALA A 169 17.52 5.21 16.79
CA ALA A 169 18.78 5.56 16.12
C ALA A 169 19.95 5.67 17.10
N LYS A 170 19.70 6.23 18.29
CA LYS A 170 20.70 6.32 19.37
C LYS A 170 21.03 4.96 19.98
N LEU A 171 20.03 4.09 20.16
CA LEU A 171 20.22 2.70 20.55
C LEU A 171 20.95 1.91 19.46
N ALA A 172 20.62 2.13 18.21
CA ALA A 172 21.28 1.52 17.07
C ALA A 172 22.75 1.95 16.92
N SER A 173 23.10 3.21 17.24
CA SER A 173 24.48 3.68 17.25
C SER A 173 25.33 3.07 18.38
N ILE A 174 24.68 2.61 19.46
CA ILE A 174 25.34 1.93 20.60
C ILE A 174 25.45 0.42 20.35
N GLY A 175 24.51 -0.19 19.60
CA GLY A 175 24.38 -1.65 19.46
C GLY A 175 24.42 -2.21 18.03
N GLY A 176 24.73 -1.40 17.00
CA GLY A 176 24.66 -1.81 15.59
C GLY A 176 23.23 -1.73 15.02
N SER A 177 23.07 -1.11 13.86
CA SER A 177 21.77 -0.68 13.34
C SER A 177 21.04 -1.71 12.48
N SER A 178 21.57 -2.87 12.20
CA SER A 178 20.94 -3.91 11.39
C SER A 178 21.07 -5.28 12.03
N PHE A 179 19.94 -5.94 12.18
CA PHE A 179 19.93 -7.36 12.52
C PHE A 179 19.79 -8.16 11.23
N ASP A 180 20.68 -9.10 11.03
CA ASP A 180 20.54 -10.14 10.03
C ASP A 180 20.06 -11.41 10.74
N LEU A 181 19.23 -12.18 10.06
CA LEU A 181 18.59 -13.38 10.59
C LEU A 181 19.25 -14.61 9.99
N ILE A 182 19.66 -15.55 10.83
CA ILE A 182 20.02 -16.90 10.41
C ILE A 182 18.87 -17.81 10.78
N VAL A 183 18.41 -18.61 9.82
CA VAL A 183 17.32 -19.59 10.00
C VAL A 183 17.84 -20.95 9.56
N GLY A 184 17.80 -21.92 10.44
CA GLY A 184 18.26 -23.28 10.17
C GLY A 184 18.24 -24.16 11.39
N ASN A 185 18.48 -25.46 11.22
CA ASN A 185 18.47 -26.41 12.33
C ASN A 185 19.46 -26.11 13.43
N ASP A 186 20.57 -25.46 13.09
CA ASP A 186 21.61 -25.03 14.02
C ASP A 186 22.01 -23.56 13.82
N ALA A 187 21.01 -22.69 13.77
CA ALA A 187 21.19 -21.27 13.52
C ALA A 187 22.18 -20.62 14.52
N GLY A 188 22.18 -21.09 15.77
CA GLY A 188 23.08 -20.62 16.80
C GLY A 188 24.56 -20.94 16.51
N ALA A 189 24.86 -22.13 16.01
CA ALA A 189 26.23 -22.51 15.65
C ALA A 189 26.74 -21.73 14.45
N VAL A 190 25.90 -21.52 13.43
CA VAL A 190 26.22 -20.67 12.26
C VAL A 190 26.54 -19.24 12.71
N ALA A 191 25.69 -18.68 13.56
CA ALA A 191 25.87 -17.32 14.06
C ALA A 191 27.16 -17.18 14.92
N LYS A 192 27.45 -18.16 15.76
CA LYS A 192 28.68 -18.23 16.56
C LYS A 192 29.90 -18.29 15.65
N GLU A 193 29.90 -19.12 14.63
CA GLU A 193 30.99 -19.25 13.68
C GLU A 193 31.19 -17.98 12.84
N ALA A 194 30.12 -17.31 12.45
CA ALA A 194 30.18 -16.02 11.75
C ALA A 194 30.91 -14.96 12.60
N VAL A 195 30.62 -14.88 13.90
CA VAL A 195 31.31 -13.97 14.83
C VAL A 195 32.74 -14.39 15.06
N ALA A 196 33.03 -15.69 15.20
CA ALA A 196 34.36 -16.22 15.37
C ALA A 196 35.27 -15.90 14.17
N ARG A 197 34.73 -15.89 12.96
CA ARG A 197 35.43 -15.48 11.72
C ARG A 197 35.51 -13.96 11.52
N GLY A 198 35.00 -13.15 12.43
CA GLY A 198 34.98 -11.70 12.30
C GLY A 198 34.02 -11.17 11.20
N LEU A 199 33.04 -11.96 10.76
CA LEU A 199 32.08 -11.57 9.74
C LEU A 199 30.94 -10.74 10.34
N ALA A 200 30.74 -10.80 11.66
CA ALA A 200 29.74 -10.04 12.40
C ALA A 200 30.27 -9.67 13.80
N ASP A 201 29.76 -8.59 14.38
CA ASP A 201 30.21 -8.12 15.70
C ASP A 201 29.70 -8.99 16.85
N SER A 202 28.45 -9.41 16.79
CA SER A 202 27.81 -10.20 17.84
C SER A 202 26.60 -10.96 17.32
N TYR A 203 26.17 -11.96 18.09
CA TYR A 203 24.97 -12.70 17.79
C TYR A 203 24.06 -12.84 19.01
N THR A 204 22.79 -13.07 18.79
CA THR A 204 21.80 -13.45 19.80
C THR A 204 21.03 -14.65 19.26
N GLY A 205 21.08 -15.75 19.97
CA GLY A 205 20.37 -16.99 19.65
C GLY A 205 19.50 -17.43 20.83
N ALA A 206 19.09 -18.70 20.80
CA ALA A 206 18.36 -19.28 21.93
C ALA A 206 19.14 -19.09 23.23
N PRO A 207 18.47 -18.69 24.31
CA PRO A 207 19.15 -18.32 25.58
C PRO A 207 19.69 -19.56 26.35
N ILE A 208 19.92 -20.64 25.65
CA ILE A 208 20.45 -21.88 26.19
C ILE A 208 21.74 -22.20 25.51
N LEU A 209 22.75 -22.49 26.34
CA LEU A 209 24.04 -22.94 25.85
C LEU A 209 23.89 -24.34 25.22
N ASP A 210 24.64 -24.58 24.17
CA ASP A 210 24.69 -25.91 23.54
C ASP A 210 25.17 -26.98 24.52
N PRO A 211 24.80 -28.25 24.32
CA PRO A 211 25.14 -29.33 25.24
C PRO A 211 26.65 -29.50 25.51
N ALA A 212 27.47 -29.18 24.50
CA ALA A 212 28.95 -29.27 24.67
C ALA A 212 29.46 -28.18 25.60
N THR A 213 28.95 -26.95 25.42
CA THR A 213 29.28 -25.81 26.31
C THR A 213 28.77 -26.05 27.74
N GLN A 214 27.54 -26.59 27.91
CA GLN A 214 27.02 -26.97 29.22
C GLN A 214 27.92 -28.02 29.90
N SER A 215 28.34 -29.04 29.14
CA SER A 215 29.27 -30.06 29.65
C SER A 215 30.63 -29.48 30.02
N PHE A 216 31.19 -28.58 29.20
CA PHE A 216 32.43 -27.87 29.50
C PHE A 216 32.34 -27.04 30.78
N ILE A 217 31.24 -26.28 30.97
CA ILE A 217 31.00 -25.51 32.18
C ILE A 217 30.91 -26.40 33.41
N LYS A 218 30.20 -27.54 33.33
CA LYS A 218 30.15 -28.51 34.43
C LYS A 218 31.53 -29.04 34.81
N GLN A 219 32.36 -29.38 33.84
CA GLN A 219 33.75 -29.80 34.09
C GLN A 219 34.58 -28.69 34.66
N ALA A 220 34.46 -27.46 34.16
CA ALA A 220 35.16 -26.28 34.68
C ALA A 220 34.80 -26.02 36.16
N PHE A 221 33.49 -26.13 36.51
CA PHE A 221 33.05 -26.00 37.90
C PHE A 221 33.54 -27.14 38.77
N ALA A 222 33.58 -28.36 38.27
CA ALA A 222 34.13 -29.50 39.03
C ALA A 222 35.59 -29.27 39.46
N ASN A 223 36.36 -28.61 38.62
CA ASN A 223 37.78 -28.32 38.85
C ASN A 223 38.05 -26.91 39.44
N TYR A 224 36.99 -26.14 39.74
CA TYR A 224 37.16 -24.77 40.22
C TYR A 224 37.66 -24.74 41.69
N ASP A 225 38.60 -23.82 41.97
CA ASP A 225 39.11 -23.62 43.35
C ASP A 225 38.06 -23.02 44.26
N ARG A 226 37.55 -23.83 45.16
CA ARG A 226 36.50 -23.47 46.14
C ARG A 226 36.98 -22.51 47.23
N SER A 227 38.32 -22.35 47.38
CA SER A 227 38.90 -21.52 48.45
C SER A 227 38.45 -20.05 48.36
N ALA A 228 38.13 -19.56 47.17
CA ALA A 228 37.62 -18.20 46.96
C ALA A 228 36.31 -17.96 47.67
N PHE A 229 35.36 -18.91 47.63
CA PHE A 229 34.08 -18.83 48.30
C PHE A 229 34.17 -18.94 49.82
N LEU A 230 35.11 -19.77 50.28
CA LEU A 230 35.39 -19.89 51.72
C LEU A 230 35.98 -18.59 52.28
N ARG A 231 36.84 -17.89 51.53
CA ARG A 231 37.39 -16.56 51.91
C ARG A 231 36.31 -15.48 51.97
N LEU A 232 35.20 -15.63 51.23
CA LEU A 232 34.05 -14.74 51.31
C LEU A 232 33.11 -15.03 52.51
N GLY A 233 33.48 -15.98 53.38
CA GLY A 233 32.73 -16.32 54.59
C GLY A 233 31.57 -17.31 54.38
N LEU A 234 31.49 -17.97 53.20
CA LEU A 234 30.53 -19.03 52.97
C LEU A 234 30.95 -20.31 53.70
N SER A 235 30.01 -21.02 54.30
CA SER A 235 30.32 -22.30 54.96
C SER A 235 30.71 -23.37 53.94
N ARG A 236 31.65 -24.23 54.30
CA ARG A 236 32.10 -25.32 53.43
C ARG A 236 30.95 -26.22 52.97
N GLU A 237 30.03 -26.53 53.87
CA GLU A 237 28.87 -27.36 53.60
C GLU A 237 27.98 -26.75 52.52
N LEU A 238 27.75 -25.41 52.57
CA LEU A 238 26.94 -24.70 51.57
C LEU A 238 27.65 -24.69 50.20
N VAL A 239 28.94 -24.47 50.17
CA VAL A 239 29.74 -24.46 48.93
C VAL A 239 29.74 -25.85 48.30
N ASP A 240 30.07 -26.89 49.07
CA ASP A 240 30.09 -28.29 48.58
C ASP A 240 28.72 -28.79 48.10
N ALA A 241 27.64 -28.46 48.80
CA ALA A 241 26.26 -28.81 48.41
C ALA A 241 25.87 -28.14 47.09
N ASN A 242 26.22 -26.87 46.85
CA ASN A 242 25.91 -26.20 45.58
C ASN A 242 26.77 -26.71 44.43
N PHE A 243 28.05 -27.03 44.65
CA PHE A 243 28.92 -27.63 43.61
C PHE A 243 28.43 -29.03 43.23
N ALA A 244 27.96 -29.86 44.21
CA ALA A 244 27.35 -31.14 43.96
C ALA A 244 26.07 -31.00 43.09
N LYS A 245 25.18 -30.04 43.41
CA LYS A 245 23.99 -29.76 42.59
C LYS A 245 24.32 -29.36 41.17
N ILE A 246 25.35 -28.56 40.95
CA ILE A 246 25.82 -28.19 39.59
C ILE A 246 26.35 -29.42 38.85
N ALA A 247 27.14 -30.28 39.52
CA ALA A 247 27.66 -31.50 38.94
C ALA A 247 26.57 -32.50 38.53
N GLU A 248 25.52 -32.63 39.35
CA GLU A 248 24.37 -33.53 39.13
C GLU A 248 23.31 -32.95 38.17
N ALA A 249 23.30 -31.64 37.96
CA ALA A 249 22.30 -30.99 37.08
C ALA A 249 22.27 -31.63 35.71
N PRO A 250 21.09 -31.96 35.19
CA PRO A 250 20.99 -32.50 33.82
C PRO A 250 21.43 -31.47 32.77
N ILE A 251 21.94 -31.94 31.63
CA ILE A 251 22.14 -31.10 30.46
C ILE A 251 20.74 -30.81 29.90
N LEU A 252 20.38 -29.53 29.87
CA LEU A 252 19.04 -29.13 29.45
C LEU A 252 18.95 -29.04 27.92
N SER A 253 17.94 -29.70 27.36
CA SER A 253 17.52 -29.41 26.00
C SER A 253 16.71 -28.11 25.96
N TYR A 254 16.59 -27.50 24.77
CA TYR A 254 15.77 -26.29 24.59
C TYR A 254 14.30 -26.50 25.01
N GLU A 255 13.72 -27.64 24.66
CA GLU A 255 12.33 -27.94 25.01
C GLU A 255 12.09 -28.09 26.51
N GLN A 256 13.03 -28.73 27.20
CA GLN A 256 12.99 -28.85 28.66
C GLN A 256 13.11 -27.49 29.35
N ALA A 257 13.98 -26.62 28.84
CA ALA A 257 14.16 -25.29 29.38
C ALA A 257 12.93 -24.39 29.10
N ARG A 258 12.32 -24.49 27.91
CA ARG A 258 11.10 -23.75 27.54
C ARG A 258 9.94 -24.05 28.50
N SER A 259 9.86 -25.25 29.04
CA SER A 259 8.86 -25.62 30.05
C SER A 259 9.14 -25.09 31.45
N SER A 260 10.32 -24.49 31.72
CA SER A 260 10.68 -23.96 33.03
C SER A 260 10.09 -22.56 33.25
N VAL A 261 9.77 -22.25 34.54
CA VAL A 261 9.20 -20.96 34.95
C VAL A 261 10.11 -19.77 34.59
N LEU A 262 11.42 -19.96 34.54
CA LEU A 262 12.40 -18.93 34.17
C LEU A 262 12.27 -18.50 32.71
N PHE A 263 11.92 -19.40 31.81
CA PHE A 263 11.75 -19.12 30.39
C PHE A 263 10.32 -18.71 30.02
N ALA A 264 9.33 -18.97 30.87
CA ALA A 264 7.95 -18.52 30.64
C ALA A 264 7.83 -16.98 30.57
N ALA A 265 8.75 -16.27 31.21
CA ALA A 265 8.81 -14.80 31.19
C ALA A 265 9.72 -14.23 30.08
N MET A 266 10.46 -15.06 29.34
CA MET A 266 11.31 -14.62 28.24
C MET A 266 10.59 -14.76 26.90
N PRO A 267 10.74 -13.82 25.93
CA PRO A 267 10.24 -14.05 24.60
C PRO A 267 10.85 -15.35 24.06
N SER A 268 9.98 -16.26 23.60
CA SER A 268 10.40 -17.56 23.05
C SER A 268 11.21 -17.32 21.77
N ILE A 269 12.54 -17.35 21.88
CA ILE A 269 13.42 -17.35 20.70
C ILE A 269 13.46 -18.81 20.23
N ASP A 270 13.00 -19.02 18.99
CA ASP A 270 13.06 -20.32 18.34
C ASP A 270 14.53 -20.74 18.20
N PRO A 271 14.94 -22.00 18.56
CA PRO A 271 16.31 -22.48 18.39
C PRO A 271 16.78 -22.49 16.93
N HIS A 272 15.82 -22.53 16.01
CA HIS A 272 16.10 -22.46 14.57
C HIS A 272 16.38 -21.02 14.07
N ILE A 273 16.38 -20.02 14.96
CA ILE A 273 16.56 -18.62 14.62
C ILE A 273 17.70 -18.03 15.45
N ALA A 274 18.63 -17.35 14.78
CA ALA A 274 19.65 -16.53 15.42
C ALA A 274 19.71 -15.16 14.75
N PHE A 275 20.03 -14.13 15.55
CA PHE A 275 20.18 -12.76 15.07
C PHE A 275 21.67 -12.41 15.07
N LEU A 276 22.17 -11.93 13.93
CA LEU A 276 23.50 -11.34 13.80
C LEU A 276 23.44 -9.83 13.86
N ARG A 277 24.39 -9.21 14.51
CA ARG A 277 24.57 -7.76 14.56
C ARG A 277 25.92 -7.37 13.95
N GLY A 278 25.92 -6.22 13.25
CA GLY A 278 27.13 -5.67 12.68
C GLY A 278 27.76 -6.59 11.61
N VAL A 279 26.95 -7.10 10.69
CA VAL A 279 27.45 -7.94 9.59
C VAL A 279 28.30 -7.09 8.64
N HIS A 280 29.58 -7.40 8.54
CA HIS A 280 30.56 -6.69 7.70
C HIS A 280 30.58 -7.21 6.27
N ASP A 281 30.46 -8.54 6.10
CA ASP A 281 30.43 -9.19 4.79
C ASP A 281 29.22 -10.13 4.69
N LYS A 282 28.20 -9.63 4.01
CA LYS A 282 26.93 -10.36 3.81
C LYS A 282 27.09 -11.58 2.89
N ALA A 283 27.98 -11.50 1.90
CA ALA A 283 28.19 -12.59 0.96
C ALA A 283 28.86 -13.77 1.68
N ALA A 284 29.90 -13.50 2.45
CA ALA A 284 30.59 -14.51 3.24
C ALA A 284 29.69 -15.15 4.31
N VAL A 285 28.82 -14.37 4.97
CA VAL A 285 27.82 -14.91 5.92
C VAL A 285 26.79 -15.79 5.20
N SER A 286 26.34 -15.39 4.02
CA SER A 286 25.38 -16.20 3.24
C SER A 286 26.01 -17.52 2.77
N GLU A 287 27.26 -17.48 2.36
CA GLU A 287 28.00 -18.68 1.96
C GLU A 287 28.23 -19.63 3.16
N LEU A 288 28.64 -19.08 4.32
CA LEU A 288 28.77 -19.84 5.55
C LEU A 288 27.45 -20.50 5.97
N ALA A 289 26.36 -19.75 5.92
CA ALA A 289 25.02 -20.27 6.23
C ALA A 289 24.63 -21.41 5.30
N ALA A 290 24.86 -21.26 3.99
CA ALA A 290 24.57 -22.29 3.00
C ALA A 290 25.42 -23.57 3.23
N GLN A 291 26.71 -23.43 3.62
CA GLN A 291 27.57 -24.56 3.95
C GLN A 291 27.09 -25.35 5.18
N MET A 292 26.36 -24.72 6.09
CA MET A 292 25.83 -25.29 7.33
C MET A 292 24.32 -25.56 7.27
N ASP A 293 23.75 -25.68 6.07
CA ASP A 293 22.32 -25.93 5.83
C ASP A 293 21.39 -24.92 6.56
N ALA A 294 21.79 -23.66 6.52
CA ALA A 294 21.05 -22.55 7.08
C ALA A 294 20.82 -21.43 6.04
N LEU A 295 19.81 -20.60 6.25
CA LEU A 295 19.47 -19.48 5.42
C LEU A 295 19.87 -18.17 6.12
N HIS A 296 20.67 -17.34 5.45
CA HIS A 296 20.95 -15.98 5.87
C HIS A 296 19.93 -15.01 5.26
N LEU A 297 19.24 -14.28 6.09
CA LEU A 297 18.24 -13.27 5.68
C LEU A 297 18.63 -11.91 6.24
N ASN A 298 18.98 -11.00 5.35
CA ASN A 298 19.06 -9.60 5.72
C ASN A 298 17.62 -9.03 5.70
N MET A 299 17.07 -8.79 6.88
CA MET A 299 15.67 -8.38 7.03
C MET A 299 15.34 -7.12 6.20
N ARG A 300 16.25 -6.15 6.20
CA ARG A 300 16.04 -4.89 5.45
C ARG A 300 16.08 -5.11 3.95
N SER A 301 17.00 -5.90 3.44
CA SER A 301 17.08 -6.20 2.00
C SER A 301 15.93 -7.10 1.56
N ALA A 302 15.55 -8.10 2.35
CA ALA A 302 14.42 -8.98 2.06
C ALA A 302 13.09 -8.22 1.97
N ILE A 303 12.85 -7.29 2.90
CA ILE A 303 11.66 -6.45 2.86
C ILE A 303 11.69 -5.51 1.64
N SER A 304 12.84 -4.88 1.36
CA SER A 304 12.99 -4.01 0.19
C SER A 304 12.78 -4.75 -1.12
N GLU A 305 13.30 -5.98 -1.23
CA GLU A 305 13.10 -6.85 -2.38
C GLU A 305 11.63 -7.28 -2.52
N ALA A 306 10.97 -7.65 -1.42
CA ALA A 306 9.54 -7.94 -1.41
C ALA A 306 8.72 -6.75 -1.90
N PHE A 307 9.00 -5.52 -1.45
CA PHE A 307 8.32 -4.32 -1.95
C PHE A 307 8.61 -4.07 -3.44
N SER A 308 9.83 -4.31 -3.90
CA SER A 308 10.16 -4.21 -5.32
C SER A 308 9.35 -5.18 -6.18
N GLN A 309 9.24 -6.44 -5.76
CA GLN A 309 8.41 -7.46 -6.43
C GLN A 309 6.93 -7.07 -6.44
N ILE A 310 6.41 -6.55 -5.34
CA ILE A 310 5.03 -6.09 -5.24
C ILE A 310 4.77 -4.92 -6.22
N LYS A 311 5.71 -3.97 -6.37
CA LYS A 311 5.59 -2.86 -7.33
C LYS A 311 5.53 -3.36 -8.77
N ILE A 312 6.41 -4.27 -9.14
CA ILE A 312 6.45 -4.86 -10.48
C ILE A 312 5.13 -5.58 -10.77
N ASN A 313 4.65 -6.40 -9.84
CA ASN A 313 3.35 -7.08 -9.96
C ASN A 313 2.19 -6.10 -10.06
N ALA A 314 2.19 -5.03 -9.26
CA ALA A 314 1.16 -3.98 -9.32
C ALA A 314 1.16 -3.26 -10.67
N LEU A 315 2.33 -3.03 -11.28
CA LEU A 315 2.44 -2.44 -12.61
C LEU A 315 1.87 -3.37 -13.69
N TYR A 316 2.17 -4.67 -13.63
CA TYR A 316 1.57 -5.65 -14.57
C TYR A 316 0.05 -5.71 -14.44
N LEU A 317 -0.47 -5.73 -13.21
CA LEU A 317 -1.91 -5.71 -12.97
C LEU A 317 -2.56 -4.41 -13.48
N LYS A 318 -1.87 -3.26 -13.33
CA LYS A 318 -2.34 -1.99 -13.89
C LYS A 318 -2.40 -2.03 -15.42
N CYS A 319 -1.39 -2.58 -16.07
CA CYS A 319 -1.40 -2.76 -17.52
C CYS A 319 -2.55 -3.68 -17.95
N ALA A 320 -2.82 -4.78 -17.23
CA ALA A 320 -3.95 -5.66 -17.49
C ALA A 320 -5.30 -4.96 -17.30
N ALA A 321 -5.45 -4.13 -16.25
CA ALA A 321 -6.65 -3.34 -16.02
C ALA A 321 -6.89 -2.32 -17.14
N TYR A 322 -5.84 -1.65 -17.62
CA TYR A 322 -5.96 -0.74 -18.78
C TYR A 322 -6.28 -1.46 -20.08
N ALA A 323 -5.73 -2.66 -20.30
CA ALA A 323 -6.06 -3.47 -21.47
C ALA A 323 -7.53 -3.89 -21.46
N LEU A 324 -8.04 -4.31 -20.29
CA LEU A 324 -9.46 -4.62 -20.11
C LEU A 324 -10.34 -3.39 -20.34
N ALA A 325 -9.99 -2.26 -19.74
CA ALA A 325 -10.72 -1.00 -19.94
C ALA A 325 -10.70 -0.57 -21.41
N LEU A 326 -9.55 -0.67 -22.07
CA LEU A 326 -9.42 -0.36 -23.50
C LEU A 326 -10.34 -1.24 -24.36
N ALA A 327 -10.40 -2.55 -24.09
CA ALA A 327 -11.24 -3.49 -24.82
C ALA A 327 -12.73 -3.14 -24.64
N LEU A 328 -13.17 -2.87 -23.42
CA LEU A 328 -14.54 -2.47 -23.13
C LEU A 328 -14.90 -1.11 -23.77
N LEU A 329 -14.01 -0.12 -23.62
CA LEU A 329 -14.22 1.19 -24.24
C LEU A 329 -14.25 1.12 -25.77
N TRP A 330 -13.41 0.26 -26.37
CA TRP A 330 -13.40 0.04 -27.81
C TRP A 330 -14.74 -0.53 -28.29
N ALA A 331 -15.29 -1.51 -27.58
CA ALA A 331 -16.58 -2.09 -27.92
C ALA A 331 -17.75 -1.07 -27.87
N PHE A 332 -17.69 -0.08 -26.96
CA PHE A 332 -18.78 0.89 -26.77
C PHE A 332 -18.59 2.20 -27.54
N PHE A 333 -17.37 2.75 -27.62
CA PHE A 333 -17.11 4.09 -28.17
C PHE A 333 -16.28 4.06 -29.48
N GLY A 334 -15.78 2.89 -29.87
CA GLY A 334 -14.86 2.75 -31.00
C GLY A 334 -13.41 3.05 -30.64
N ALA A 335 -12.48 2.60 -31.50
CA ALA A 335 -11.04 2.58 -31.22
C ALA A 335 -10.46 3.97 -30.90
N ARG A 336 -10.79 4.99 -31.70
CA ARG A 336 -10.23 6.34 -31.54
C ARG A 336 -10.56 6.95 -30.17
N THR A 337 -11.81 6.83 -29.75
CA THR A 337 -12.27 7.37 -28.45
C THR A 337 -11.70 6.55 -27.28
N ALA A 338 -11.65 5.23 -27.42
CA ALA A 338 -11.05 4.35 -26.41
C ALA A 338 -9.58 4.69 -26.15
N TRP A 339 -8.79 4.80 -27.20
CA TRP A 339 -7.38 5.22 -27.07
C TRP A 339 -7.23 6.61 -26.47
N LEU A 340 -8.07 7.56 -26.88
CA LEU A 340 -8.03 8.91 -26.32
C LEU A 340 -8.29 8.91 -24.81
N ILE A 341 -9.30 8.17 -24.34
CA ILE A 341 -9.63 8.05 -22.91
C ILE A 341 -8.45 7.46 -22.14
N VAL A 342 -7.92 6.33 -22.61
CA VAL A 342 -6.82 5.63 -21.89
C VAL A 342 -5.56 6.50 -21.85
N ILE A 343 -5.20 7.18 -22.95
CA ILE A 343 -4.05 8.08 -22.99
C ILE A 343 -4.27 9.30 -22.09
N CYS A 344 -5.48 9.85 -22.02
CA CYS A 344 -5.80 10.94 -21.08
C CYS A 344 -5.54 10.52 -19.62
N VAL A 345 -6.05 9.37 -19.22
CA VAL A 345 -5.86 8.87 -17.85
C VAL A 345 -4.39 8.51 -17.60
N PHE A 346 -3.69 7.98 -18.58
CA PHE A 346 -2.25 7.74 -18.48
C PHE A 346 -1.48 9.05 -18.29
N ALA A 347 -1.84 10.10 -19.03
CA ALA A 347 -1.23 11.43 -18.91
C ALA A 347 -1.41 12.04 -17.52
N THR A 348 -2.60 11.89 -16.90
CA THR A 348 -2.83 12.38 -15.53
C THR A 348 -1.97 11.62 -14.51
N ASN A 349 -1.81 10.30 -14.65
CA ASN A 349 -0.92 9.53 -13.80
C ASN A 349 0.54 10.00 -13.92
N LEU A 350 1.04 10.23 -15.15
CA LEU A 350 2.38 10.75 -15.36
C LEU A 350 2.55 12.16 -14.80
N ALA A 351 1.53 13.01 -14.92
CA ALA A 351 1.56 14.36 -14.37
C ALA A 351 1.66 14.36 -12.84
N VAL A 352 0.93 13.47 -12.15
CA VAL A 352 1.05 13.33 -10.68
C VAL A 352 2.44 12.87 -10.29
N LEU A 353 3.00 11.85 -10.96
CA LEU A 353 4.36 11.40 -10.71
C LEU A 353 5.39 12.52 -10.95
N ALA A 354 5.21 13.30 -12.02
CA ALA A 354 6.08 14.43 -12.32
C ALA A 354 5.98 15.53 -11.25
N LEU A 355 4.77 15.82 -10.75
CA LEU A 355 4.58 16.77 -9.64
C LEU A 355 5.29 16.28 -8.37
N LEU A 356 5.11 15.02 -7.97
CA LEU A 356 5.80 14.45 -6.81
C LEU A 356 7.32 14.58 -6.95
N SER A 357 7.85 14.19 -8.11
CA SER A 357 9.29 14.25 -8.40
C SER A 357 9.81 15.69 -8.43
N ALA A 358 9.01 16.65 -8.92
CA ALA A 358 9.38 18.07 -8.94
C ALA A 358 9.47 18.66 -7.53
N PHE A 359 8.63 18.18 -6.59
CA PHE A 359 8.70 18.57 -5.17
C PHE A 359 9.71 17.73 -4.36
N GLY A 360 10.51 16.90 -5.00
CA GLY A 360 11.51 16.06 -4.34
C GLY A 360 10.91 14.95 -3.47
N MET A 361 9.64 14.59 -3.71
CA MET A 361 8.99 13.49 -3.00
C MET A 361 9.32 12.17 -3.68
N SER A 362 9.81 11.19 -2.91
CA SER A 362 10.07 9.85 -3.43
C SER A 362 8.77 9.12 -3.78
N VAL A 363 8.79 8.43 -4.93
CA VAL A 363 7.66 7.59 -5.34
C VAL A 363 7.80 6.22 -4.65
N ASN A 364 6.88 5.92 -3.77
CA ASN A 364 6.81 4.65 -3.05
C ASN A 364 5.62 3.80 -3.55
N ILE A 365 5.49 2.59 -3.02
CA ILE A 365 4.43 1.64 -3.39
C ILE A 365 3.02 2.21 -3.20
N PHE A 366 2.79 3.06 -2.18
CA PHE A 366 1.48 3.65 -1.90
C PHE A 366 1.10 4.72 -2.93
N ALA A 367 2.06 5.46 -3.48
CA ALA A 367 1.82 6.34 -4.60
C ALA A 367 1.38 5.55 -5.85
N ILE A 368 2.01 4.39 -6.10
CA ILE A 368 1.61 3.50 -7.20
C ILE A 368 0.19 2.99 -7.01
N PHE A 369 -0.17 2.54 -5.80
CA PHE A 369 -1.53 2.08 -5.49
C PHE A 369 -2.56 3.21 -5.62
N ALA A 370 -2.20 4.42 -5.20
CA ALA A 370 -3.03 5.61 -5.37
C ALA A 370 -3.36 5.88 -6.84
N LEU A 371 -2.35 5.79 -7.72
CA LEU A 371 -2.52 6.01 -9.16
C LEU A 371 -3.30 4.86 -9.85
N ILE A 372 -3.23 3.65 -9.29
CA ILE A 372 -4.05 2.53 -9.77
C ILE A 372 -5.52 2.80 -9.48
N LEU A 373 -5.83 3.15 -8.23
CA LEU A 373 -7.17 3.44 -7.76
C LEU A 373 -7.79 4.62 -8.53
N SER A 374 -7.10 5.75 -8.53
CA SER A 374 -7.58 7.00 -9.15
C SER A 374 -7.64 6.93 -10.67
N GLY A 375 -6.86 6.05 -11.29
CA GLY A 375 -6.94 5.79 -12.73
C GLY A 375 -8.29 5.22 -13.16
N ALA A 376 -8.88 4.30 -12.38
CA ALA A 376 -10.22 3.78 -12.63
C ALA A 376 -11.28 4.89 -12.56
N VAL A 377 -11.21 5.75 -11.54
CA VAL A 377 -12.08 6.93 -11.39
C VAL A 377 -11.94 7.89 -12.56
N GLY A 378 -10.70 8.12 -13.01
CA GLY A 378 -10.43 8.96 -14.18
C GLY A 378 -11.11 8.44 -15.45
N ILE A 379 -11.15 7.12 -15.65
CA ILE A 379 -11.87 6.51 -16.77
C ILE A 379 -13.37 6.80 -16.67
N ASP A 380 -13.98 6.71 -15.50
CA ASP A 380 -15.41 7.00 -15.30
C ASP A 380 -15.74 8.45 -15.68
N TYR A 381 -14.92 9.41 -15.28
CA TYR A 381 -15.10 10.81 -15.69
C TYR A 381 -15.00 11.01 -17.20
N MET A 382 -14.07 10.31 -17.85
CA MET A 382 -13.90 10.36 -19.30
C MET A 382 -15.10 9.73 -20.03
N ILE A 383 -15.66 8.64 -19.49
CA ILE A 383 -16.87 7.99 -20.03
C ILE A 383 -18.05 8.97 -19.93
N PHE A 384 -18.22 9.61 -18.76
CA PHE A 384 -19.27 10.57 -18.55
C PHE A 384 -19.13 11.81 -19.44
N ALA A 385 -17.91 12.30 -19.63
CA ALA A 385 -17.57 13.38 -20.54
C ALA A 385 -17.94 13.08 -22.01
N ASN A 386 -17.89 11.80 -22.41
CA ASN A 386 -18.23 11.35 -23.76
C ASN A 386 -19.74 11.10 -23.97
N ASN A 387 -20.60 11.43 -23.00
CA ASN A 387 -22.05 11.27 -23.15
C ASN A 387 -22.67 12.39 -24.01
N ASP A 388 -22.75 12.19 -25.30
CA ASP A 388 -23.27 13.19 -26.23
C ASP A 388 -24.81 13.43 -26.11
N LYS A 389 -25.53 12.62 -25.33
CA LYS A 389 -26.96 12.79 -25.03
C LYS A 389 -27.23 13.86 -23.98
N MET A 390 -26.22 14.35 -23.28
CA MET A 390 -26.32 15.37 -22.26
C MET A 390 -25.78 16.73 -22.76
N ALA A 391 -26.37 17.82 -22.22
CA ALA A 391 -25.82 19.14 -22.45
C ALA A 391 -24.41 19.26 -21.86
N LEU A 392 -23.54 20.10 -22.48
CA LEU A 392 -22.19 20.29 -22.00
C LEU A 392 -22.14 20.80 -20.55
N SER A 393 -23.02 21.75 -20.20
CA SER A 393 -23.18 22.27 -18.83
C SER A 393 -23.43 21.17 -17.82
N ASP A 394 -24.34 20.23 -18.14
CA ASP A 394 -24.75 19.17 -17.24
C ASP A 394 -23.62 18.14 -17.04
N ARG A 395 -22.86 17.85 -18.10
CA ARG A 395 -21.64 17.01 -18.03
C ARG A 395 -20.57 17.64 -17.15
N ILE A 396 -20.26 18.92 -17.38
CA ILE A 396 -19.25 19.65 -16.61
C ILE A 396 -19.70 19.74 -15.14
N PHE A 397 -20.97 20.01 -14.87
CA PHE A 397 -21.50 20.05 -13.50
C PHE A 397 -21.35 18.70 -12.80
N GLY A 398 -21.81 17.62 -13.43
CA GLY A 398 -21.71 16.28 -12.85
C GLY A 398 -20.26 15.87 -12.55
N ILE A 399 -19.32 16.10 -13.48
CA ILE A 399 -17.91 15.84 -13.28
C ILE A 399 -17.34 16.70 -12.14
N THR A 400 -17.68 18.00 -12.09
CA THR A 400 -17.19 18.91 -11.02
C THR A 400 -17.67 18.44 -9.66
N LEU A 401 -18.93 18.12 -9.52
CA LEU A 401 -19.50 17.72 -8.23
C LEU A 401 -18.95 16.36 -7.77
N ALA A 402 -18.89 15.37 -8.67
CA ALA A 402 -18.32 14.06 -8.40
C ALA A 402 -16.82 14.17 -8.01
N SER A 403 -16.03 14.91 -8.79
CA SER A 403 -14.63 15.09 -8.47
C SER A 403 -14.41 15.81 -7.14
N LEU A 404 -15.24 16.80 -6.81
CA LEU A 404 -15.12 17.54 -5.54
C LEU A 404 -15.38 16.63 -4.34
N THR A 405 -16.43 15.80 -4.38
CA THR A 405 -16.73 14.84 -3.30
C THR A 405 -15.62 13.83 -3.11
N SER A 406 -15.08 13.30 -4.20
CA SER A 406 -13.98 12.33 -4.18
C SER A 406 -12.66 12.97 -3.73
N ILE A 407 -12.34 14.19 -4.20
CA ILE A 407 -11.15 14.93 -3.74
C ILE A 407 -11.23 15.19 -2.24
N ILE A 408 -12.34 15.69 -1.72
CA ILE A 408 -12.50 15.95 -0.27
C ILE A 408 -12.29 14.65 0.52
N SER A 409 -12.91 13.54 0.10
CA SER A 409 -12.79 12.26 0.78
C SER A 409 -11.35 11.75 0.86
N PHE A 410 -10.60 11.81 -0.23
CA PHE A 410 -9.22 11.33 -0.24
C PHE A 410 -8.23 12.35 0.33
N PHE A 411 -8.47 13.64 0.17
CA PHE A 411 -7.59 14.69 0.68
C PHE A 411 -7.54 14.70 2.21
N THR A 412 -8.58 14.25 2.90
CA THR A 412 -8.54 14.08 4.36
C THR A 412 -7.43 13.12 4.81
N LEU A 413 -7.08 12.12 3.97
CA LEU A 413 -5.96 11.22 4.25
C LEU A 413 -4.60 11.93 4.18
N ALA A 414 -4.47 13.03 3.43
CA ALA A 414 -3.22 13.78 3.34
C ALA A 414 -2.79 14.39 4.70
N PHE A 415 -3.71 14.52 5.64
CA PHE A 415 -3.45 14.97 7.01
C PHE A 415 -3.11 13.83 7.98
N SER A 416 -2.98 12.59 7.48
CA SER A 416 -2.59 11.44 8.31
C SER A 416 -1.19 11.62 8.87
N SER A 417 -0.98 11.19 10.11
CA SER A 417 0.35 11.08 10.73
C SER A 417 1.24 10.05 10.05
N THR A 418 0.66 9.06 9.37
CA THR A 418 1.37 8.02 8.63
C THR A 418 1.72 8.54 7.23
N LYS A 419 2.99 8.74 6.94
CA LYS A 419 3.46 9.28 5.63
C LYS A 419 2.92 8.50 4.43
N ALA A 420 2.84 7.18 4.52
CA ALA A 420 2.30 6.32 3.46
C ALA A 420 0.84 6.65 3.14
N VAL A 421 -0.01 6.81 4.18
CA VAL A 421 -1.43 7.17 4.03
C VAL A 421 -1.57 8.60 3.50
N ALA A 422 -0.77 9.53 4.02
CA ALA A 422 -0.78 10.92 3.58
C ALA A 422 -0.41 11.05 2.09
N LEU A 423 0.65 10.37 1.66
CA LEU A 423 1.07 10.35 0.25
C LEU A 423 0.01 9.69 -0.64
N PHE A 424 -0.59 8.58 -0.19
CA PHE A 424 -1.68 7.92 -0.90
C PHE A 424 -2.86 8.90 -1.13
N GLY A 425 -3.35 9.55 -0.07
CA GLY A 425 -4.45 10.51 -0.16
C GLY A 425 -4.15 11.69 -1.06
N LEU A 426 -2.94 12.24 -0.96
CA LEU A 426 -2.47 13.34 -1.81
C LEU A 426 -2.43 12.92 -3.29
N CYS A 427 -1.85 11.76 -3.60
CA CYS A 427 -1.74 11.25 -4.97
C CYS A 427 -3.12 11.00 -5.59
N VAL A 428 -4.04 10.38 -4.85
CA VAL A 428 -5.41 10.12 -5.34
C VAL A 428 -6.10 11.45 -5.61
N SER A 429 -6.07 12.39 -4.69
CA SER A 429 -6.74 13.69 -4.82
C SER A 429 -6.22 14.49 -6.01
N LEU A 430 -4.90 14.56 -6.18
CA LEU A 430 -4.28 15.25 -7.32
C LEU A 430 -4.65 14.59 -8.64
N ASN A 431 -4.62 13.26 -8.71
CA ASN A 431 -4.96 12.54 -9.94
C ASN A 431 -6.43 12.70 -10.31
N ILE A 432 -7.35 12.64 -9.34
CA ILE A 432 -8.77 12.90 -9.53
C ILE A 432 -9.00 14.33 -10.06
N ALA A 433 -8.33 15.33 -9.48
CA ALA A 433 -8.44 16.72 -9.92
C ALA A 433 -7.98 16.89 -11.38
N LEU A 434 -6.82 16.33 -11.73
CA LEU A 434 -6.29 16.39 -13.10
C LEU A 434 -7.18 15.62 -14.08
N ALA A 435 -7.67 14.43 -13.68
CA ALA A 435 -8.57 13.63 -14.51
C ALA A 435 -9.90 14.35 -14.75
N ALA A 436 -10.47 15.00 -13.73
CA ALA A 436 -11.70 15.78 -13.87
C ALA A 436 -11.53 16.96 -14.85
N ILE A 437 -10.43 17.73 -14.70
CA ILE A 437 -10.13 18.85 -15.60
C ILE A 437 -9.98 18.33 -17.04
N LEU A 438 -9.23 17.25 -17.25
CA LEU A 438 -8.99 16.71 -18.57
C LEU A 438 -10.26 16.11 -19.19
N ALA A 439 -11.13 15.50 -18.38
CA ALA A 439 -12.44 15.02 -18.80
C ALA A 439 -13.38 16.17 -19.26
N GLN A 440 -13.35 17.29 -18.54
CA GLN A 440 -14.12 18.47 -18.90
C GLN A 440 -13.60 19.12 -20.19
N VAL A 441 -12.27 19.18 -20.38
CA VAL A 441 -11.67 19.62 -21.65
C VAL A 441 -12.09 18.70 -22.80
N LEU A 442 -12.09 17.39 -22.56
CA LEU A 442 -12.53 16.40 -23.55
C LEU A 442 -14.02 16.59 -23.92
N ALA A 443 -14.87 16.85 -22.92
CA ALA A 443 -16.29 17.13 -23.13
C ALA A 443 -16.51 18.39 -23.98
N ALA A 444 -15.70 19.41 -23.76
CA ALA A 444 -15.78 20.70 -24.48
C ALA A 444 -15.22 20.61 -25.91
N SER A 445 -14.13 19.89 -26.13
CA SER A 445 -13.47 19.78 -27.44
C SER A 445 -14.27 19.04 -28.50
N LYS A 446 -15.26 18.23 -28.11
CA LYS A 446 -16.17 17.55 -29.06
C LYS A 446 -17.24 18.44 -29.66
N LYS A 447 -17.41 19.65 -29.14
CA LYS A 447 -18.46 20.58 -29.55
C LYS A 447 -17.96 21.64 -30.55
N SER A 448 -16.64 21.77 -30.71
CA SER A 448 -15.98 22.58 -31.74
C SER A 448 -15.69 21.75 -32.99
#